data_1d4bcb740df57a194d83b05098e60ac9
#
_entry.id   1d4bcb740df57a194d83b05098e60ac9
#
_cell.length_a   1.000
_cell.length_b   1.000
_cell.length_c   1.000
_cell.angle_alpha   90.00
_cell.angle_beta   90.00
_cell.angle_gamma   90.00
#
_symmetry.space_group_name_H-M   'P 1'
#
loop_
_entity.id
_entity.type
_entity.pdbx_description
1 polymer ?
#
loop_
_entity_poly.entity_id
_entity_poly.type
_entity_poly.pdbx_seq_one_letter_code
_entity_poly.pdbx_strand_id
1 'polypeptide(L)'
;MARALALAALADGRTSPNPLVGCVVLDAKGELVGEGYHRQAGEPHAEVMALRRAGDRAKGGTLYVTLEPCCHHGRTPPCSEAVIAAGLRRVVIALADPDPRVAGGGIAQLKAAGIEVISGVRQAEAAQQNRAFLHRIRTGRPWGLLKWAMSLDGRTALTNGASQWISSPPARSWVHHLRAGVDAVIVGGGTVRADNPLLTSRGQRNPEPLRVVLSRTLDLPSVAQLWDQTSATTLVAHGPEAPEQAKQQLDQLGVERIELVACEPAALLEALAQRGCNRVLWECGPQLAAAAIASGCVQETTAVVAPA
;
A
#
# COMPACT_ATOMS: atom_id res chain seq x y z
N MET A 1 14.41 -12.58 -14.08
CA MET A 1 13.17 -12.32 -13.33
C MET A 1 13.36 -12.30 -11.80
N ALA A 2 14.01 -13.28 -11.15
CA ALA A 2 14.24 -13.22 -9.69
C ALA A 2 14.87 -11.90 -9.21
N ARG A 3 15.90 -11.41 -9.91
CA ARG A 3 16.53 -10.12 -9.60
C ARG A 3 15.57 -8.93 -9.77
N ALA A 4 14.71 -8.94 -10.80
CA ALA A 4 13.71 -7.89 -10.99
C ALA A 4 12.68 -7.87 -9.84
N LEU A 5 12.23 -9.03 -9.37
CA LEU A 5 11.35 -9.14 -8.20
C LEU A 5 12.05 -8.65 -6.92
N ALA A 6 13.32 -8.99 -6.71
CA ALA A 6 14.09 -8.51 -5.57
C ALA A 6 14.26 -6.98 -5.58
N LEU A 7 14.47 -6.38 -6.77
CA LEU A 7 14.53 -4.92 -6.93
C LEU A 7 13.18 -4.27 -6.60
N ALA A 8 12.06 -4.82 -7.10
CA ALA A 8 10.72 -4.32 -6.80
C ALA A 8 10.43 -4.27 -5.29
N ALA A 9 10.88 -5.29 -4.54
CA ALA A 9 10.71 -5.38 -3.10
C ALA A 9 11.34 -4.21 -2.32
N LEU A 10 12.39 -3.59 -2.86
CA LEU A 10 13.06 -2.45 -2.22
C LEU A 10 12.16 -1.22 -2.05
N ALA A 11 11.04 -1.16 -2.77
CA ALA A 11 10.09 -0.05 -2.71
C ALA A 11 8.82 -0.38 -1.90
N ASP A 12 8.78 -1.50 -1.17
CA ASP A 12 7.59 -1.88 -0.39
C ASP A 12 7.15 -0.75 0.54
N GLY A 13 5.85 -0.49 0.57
CA GLY A 13 5.21 0.58 1.33
C GLY A 13 5.39 1.99 0.77
N ARG A 14 6.04 2.23 -0.39
CA ARG A 14 6.35 3.58 -0.90
C ARG A 14 5.77 3.94 -2.26
N THR A 15 5.24 2.97 -3.01
CA THR A 15 4.83 3.19 -4.40
C THR A 15 3.38 3.60 -4.57
N SER A 16 2.54 3.44 -3.56
CA SER A 16 1.09 3.73 -3.67
C SER A 16 0.80 5.10 -4.27
N PRO A 17 -0.15 5.21 -5.20
CA PRO A 17 -1.08 4.17 -5.66
C PRO A 17 -0.51 3.18 -6.69
N ASN A 18 0.74 3.33 -7.11
CA ASN A 18 1.38 2.51 -8.14
C ASN A 18 1.76 1.12 -7.61
N PRO A 19 1.93 0.13 -8.51
CA PRO A 19 2.45 -1.19 -8.15
C PRO A 19 3.94 -1.17 -7.82
N LEU A 20 4.41 -2.26 -7.23
CA LEU A 20 5.83 -2.58 -7.08
C LEU A 20 6.35 -3.14 -8.41
N VAL A 21 7.26 -2.43 -9.05
CA VAL A 21 7.84 -2.84 -10.33
C VAL A 21 9.36 -2.81 -10.26
N GLY A 22 9.97 -3.88 -10.73
CA GLY A 22 11.41 -4.00 -10.92
C GLY A 22 11.73 -4.43 -12.35
N CYS A 23 12.86 -3.97 -12.86
CA CYS A 23 13.29 -4.20 -14.23
C CYS A 23 14.78 -4.50 -14.31
N VAL A 24 15.15 -5.42 -15.21
CA VAL A 24 16.54 -5.82 -15.51
C VAL A 24 16.71 -5.88 -17.01
N VAL A 25 17.81 -5.33 -17.52
CA VAL A 25 18.18 -5.35 -18.95
C VAL A 25 19.47 -6.15 -19.11
N LEU A 26 19.41 -7.14 -19.99
CA LEU A 26 20.58 -7.85 -20.49
C LEU A 26 20.88 -7.41 -21.92
N ASP A 27 22.14 -7.30 -22.28
CA ASP A 27 22.54 -6.99 -23.66
C ASP A 27 22.35 -8.22 -24.61
N ALA A 28 22.74 -8.06 -25.88
CA ALA A 28 22.62 -9.13 -26.89
C ALA A 28 23.47 -10.37 -26.58
N LYS A 29 24.47 -10.25 -25.69
CA LYS A 29 25.33 -11.36 -25.23
C LYS A 29 24.79 -12.01 -23.94
N GLY A 30 23.76 -11.45 -23.31
CA GLY A 30 23.19 -11.93 -22.06
C GLY A 30 23.85 -11.34 -20.82
N GLU A 31 24.69 -10.32 -20.94
CA GLU A 31 25.32 -9.63 -19.82
C GLU A 31 24.36 -8.59 -19.20
N LEU A 32 24.40 -8.46 -17.88
CA LEU A 32 23.61 -7.43 -17.16
C LEU A 32 24.17 -6.04 -17.46
N VAL A 33 23.33 -5.18 -18.05
CA VAL A 33 23.72 -3.83 -18.47
C VAL A 33 22.88 -2.73 -17.82
N GLY A 34 21.70 -3.06 -17.27
CA GLY A 34 20.85 -2.10 -16.61
C GLY A 34 19.87 -2.76 -15.65
N GLU A 35 19.54 -2.05 -14.58
CA GLU A 35 18.55 -2.46 -13.62
C GLU A 35 17.90 -1.25 -12.97
N GLY A 36 16.65 -1.39 -12.55
CA GLY A 36 15.89 -0.34 -11.91
C GLY A 36 14.66 -0.87 -11.22
N TYR A 37 14.09 -0.05 -10.38
CA TYR A 37 12.80 -0.29 -9.76
C TYR A 37 12.06 1.04 -9.58
N HIS A 38 10.73 0.99 -9.56
CA HIS A 38 9.90 2.15 -9.26
C HIS A 38 10.02 2.46 -7.76
N ARG A 39 10.63 3.60 -7.41
CA ARG A 39 10.98 3.92 -6.02
C ARG A 39 9.80 4.45 -5.23
N GLN A 40 9.05 5.37 -5.86
CA GLN A 40 7.87 6.00 -5.27
C GLN A 40 6.99 6.65 -6.34
N ALA A 41 5.74 6.92 -6.00
CA ALA A 41 4.80 7.60 -6.90
C ALA A 41 5.34 8.96 -7.37
N GLY A 42 5.26 9.20 -8.69
CA GLY A 42 5.77 10.41 -9.34
C GLY A 42 7.22 10.33 -9.84
N GLU A 43 8.00 9.34 -9.42
CA GLU A 43 9.33 9.07 -9.96
C GLU A 43 9.29 8.21 -11.25
N PRO A 44 10.39 8.11 -12.00
CA PRO A 44 10.47 7.27 -13.19
C PRO A 44 10.13 5.80 -12.88
N HIS A 45 9.49 5.15 -13.85
CA HIS A 45 9.20 3.72 -13.77
C HIS A 45 10.46 2.87 -13.87
N ALA A 46 10.37 1.60 -13.45
CA ALA A 46 11.48 0.67 -13.39
C ALA A 46 12.18 0.47 -14.73
N GLU A 47 11.40 0.38 -15.81
CA GLU A 47 11.88 0.21 -17.18
C GLU A 47 12.75 1.40 -17.62
N VAL A 48 12.27 2.62 -17.39
CA VAL A 48 13.00 3.86 -17.72
C VAL A 48 14.31 3.93 -16.94
N MET A 49 14.29 3.56 -15.66
CA MET A 49 15.49 3.52 -14.81
C MET A 49 16.52 2.50 -15.33
N ALA A 50 16.06 1.30 -15.67
CA ALA A 50 16.92 0.22 -16.18
C ALA A 50 17.49 0.57 -17.57
N LEU A 51 16.67 1.09 -18.48
CA LEU A 51 17.08 1.49 -19.83
C LEU A 51 18.06 2.65 -19.83
N ARG A 52 17.88 3.66 -18.98
CA ARG A 52 18.84 4.77 -18.81
C ARG A 52 20.23 4.26 -18.38
N ARG A 53 20.29 3.24 -17.54
CA ARG A 53 21.57 2.62 -17.13
C ARG A 53 22.18 1.76 -18.21
N ALA A 54 21.35 1.06 -18.98
CA ALA A 54 21.82 0.20 -20.08
C ALA A 54 22.37 1.02 -21.27
N GLY A 55 21.77 2.20 -21.53
CA GLY A 55 22.13 3.01 -22.69
C GLY A 55 22.04 2.21 -23.99
N ASP A 56 22.96 2.46 -24.92
CA ASP A 56 23.02 1.78 -26.24
C ASP A 56 23.24 0.25 -26.14
N ARG A 57 23.73 -0.24 -25.01
CA ARG A 57 23.91 -1.66 -24.77
C ARG A 57 22.59 -2.44 -24.66
N ALA A 58 21.45 -1.75 -24.50
CA ALA A 58 20.13 -2.39 -24.52
C ALA A 58 19.77 -2.94 -25.91
N LYS A 59 20.30 -2.37 -26.97
CA LYS A 59 19.93 -2.71 -28.36
C LYS A 59 20.18 -4.21 -28.66
N GLY A 60 19.15 -4.88 -29.20
CA GLY A 60 19.16 -6.31 -29.47
C GLY A 60 19.13 -7.20 -28.22
N GLY A 61 19.06 -6.62 -27.04
CA GLY A 61 19.06 -7.29 -25.75
C GLY A 61 17.69 -7.80 -25.30
N THR A 62 17.62 -8.18 -24.03
CA THR A 62 16.40 -8.71 -23.38
C THR A 62 16.08 -7.91 -22.11
N LEU A 63 14.84 -7.46 -21.97
CA LEU A 63 14.32 -6.81 -20.78
C LEU A 63 13.45 -7.77 -19.97
N TYR A 64 13.67 -7.83 -18.66
CA TYR A 64 12.84 -8.54 -17.69
C TYR A 64 12.13 -7.54 -16.81
N VAL A 65 10.80 -7.59 -16.73
CA VAL A 65 9.99 -6.68 -15.92
C VAL A 65 8.92 -7.44 -15.15
N THR A 66 8.69 -7.03 -13.91
CA THR A 66 7.76 -7.74 -13.02
C THR A 66 6.29 -7.49 -13.30
N LEU A 67 5.96 -6.42 -14.01
CA LEU A 67 4.61 -6.07 -14.45
C LEU A 67 4.65 -5.60 -15.89
N GLU A 68 3.55 -5.76 -16.62
CA GLU A 68 3.38 -5.27 -17.99
C GLU A 68 3.72 -3.78 -18.11
N PRO A 69 4.57 -3.37 -19.08
CA PRO A 69 4.88 -1.96 -19.32
C PRO A 69 3.62 -1.16 -19.68
N CYS A 70 3.44 -0.01 -19.04
CA CYS A 70 2.29 0.85 -19.29
C CYS A 70 2.30 1.37 -20.76
N CYS A 71 1.08 1.52 -21.34
CA CYS A 71 0.86 1.92 -22.72
C CYS A 71 0.05 3.20 -22.86
N HIS A 72 -0.29 3.86 -21.77
CA HIS A 72 -1.06 5.11 -21.77
C HIS A 72 -0.18 6.28 -21.30
N HIS A 73 -0.46 7.46 -21.82
CA HIS A 73 0.14 8.70 -21.36
C HIS A 73 -0.47 9.10 -20.00
N GLY A 74 0.37 9.14 -18.98
CA GLY A 74 0.04 9.63 -17.65
C GLY A 74 0.85 10.89 -17.34
N ARG A 75 1.45 10.94 -16.15
CA ARG A 75 2.42 11.98 -15.77
C ARG A 75 3.75 11.84 -16.52
N THR A 76 4.03 10.66 -17.06
CA THR A 76 5.21 10.32 -17.84
C THR A 76 4.78 9.63 -19.14
N PRO A 77 5.62 9.68 -20.21
CA PRO A 77 5.38 8.89 -21.43
C PRO A 77 5.27 7.39 -21.12
N PRO A 78 4.57 6.61 -21.95
CA PRO A 78 4.41 5.17 -21.79
C PRO A 78 5.75 4.43 -21.75
N CYS A 79 5.88 3.45 -20.84
CA CYS A 79 7.09 2.63 -20.79
C CYS A 79 7.25 1.74 -22.03
N SER A 80 6.15 1.31 -22.66
CA SER A 80 6.16 0.55 -23.91
C SER A 80 6.91 1.31 -25.02
N GLU A 81 6.72 2.63 -25.14
CA GLU A 81 7.44 3.46 -26.12
C GLU A 81 8.95 3.52 -25.83
N ALA A 82 9.31 3.69 -24.54
CA ALA A 82 10.73 3.70 -24.14
C ALA A 82 11.41 2.36 -24.43
N VAL A 83 10.69 1.24 -24.21
CA VAL A 83 11.18 -0.12 -24.50
C VAL A 83 11.37 -0.33 -26.01
N ILE A 84 10.43 0.13 -26.82
CA ILE A 84 10.51 0.08 -28.31
C ILE A 84 11.70 0.91 -28.81
N ALA A 85 11.81 2.16 -28.34
CA ALA A 85 12.87 3.07 -28.73
C ALA A 85 14.28 2.54 -28.37
N ALA A 86 14.41 1.76 -27.30
CA ALA A 86 15.68 1.12 -26.91
C ALA A 86 16.12 -0.01 -27.85
N GLY A 87 15.29 -0.44 -28.82
CA GLY A 87 15.64 -1.44 -29.81
C GLY A 87 15.87 -2.84 -29.22
N LEU A 88 15.15 -3.18 -28.17
CA LEU A 88 15.21 -4.50 -27.54
C LEU A 88 14.67 -5.60 -28.48
N ARG A 89 15.27 -6.79 -28.45
CA ARG A 89 14.80 -7.96 -29.20
C ARG A 89 13.69 -8.70 -28.46
N ARG A 90 13.75 -8.76 -27.13
CA ARG A 90 12.85 -9.58 -26.29
C ARG A 90 12.46 -8.84 -25.01
N VAL A 91 11.20 -9.01 -24.62
CA VAL A 91 10.68 -8.57 -23.31
C VAL A 91 10.05 -9.78 -22.59
N VAL A 92 10.48 -10.01 -21.36
CA VAL A 92 9.97 -11.05 -20.47
C VAL A 92 9.20 -10.39 -19.34
N ILE A 93 7.92 -10.69 -19.24
CA ILE A 93 6.97 -10.08 -18.30
C ILE A 93 6.53 -11.13 -17.29
N ALA A 94 6.57 -10.79 -15.99
CA ALA A 94 6.08 -11.71 -14.97
C ALA A 94 4.54 -11.72 -14.90
N LEU A 95 3.91 -10.55 -14.86
CA LEU A 95 2.47 -10.40 -14.66
C LEU A 95 1.90 -9.41 -15.67
N ALA A 96 0.77 -9.75 -16.31
CA ALA A 96 -0.02 -8.81 -17.08
C ALA A 96 -0.73 -7.82 -16.13
N ASP A 97 -0.82 -6.56 -16.52
CA ASP A 97 -1.48 -5.54 -15.70
C ASP A 97 -3.00 -5.74 -15.74
N PRO A 98 -3.71 -5.89 -14.60
CA PRO A 98 -5.15 -6.00 -14.58
C PRO A 98 -5.88 -4.66 -14.74
N ASP A 99 -5.17 -3.53 -14.70
CA ASP A 99 -5.78 -2.20 -14.86
C ASP A 99 -6.38 -2.08 -16.27
N PRO A 100 -7.69 -1.84 -16.42
CA PRO A 100 -8.34 -1.72 -17.74
C PRO A 100 -7.69 -0.71 -18.69
N ARG A 101 -6.96 0.26 -18.15
CA ARG A 101 -6.22 1.26 -18.94
C ARG A 101 -4.97 0.68 -19.61
N VAL A 102 -4.46 -0.44 -19.12
CA VAL A 102 -3.26 -1.15 -19.62
C VAL A 102 -3.65 -2.49 -20.23
N ALA A 103 -4.17 -3.40 -19.45
CA ALA A 103 -4.80 -4.72 -19.76
C ALA A 103 -4.41 -5.35 -21.10
N GLY A 104 -3.14 -5.67 -21.30
CA GLY A 104 -2.62 -6.28 -22.53
C GLY A 104 -2.22 -5.27 -23.63
N GLY A 105 -2.50 -3.98 -23.44
CA GLY A 105 -2.16 -2.94 -24.42
C GLY A 105 -0.66 -2.74 -24.59
N GLY A 106 0.11 -2.80 -23.49
CA GLY A 106 1.57 -2.74 -23.54
C GLY A 106 2.16 -3.94 -24.27
N ILE A 107 1.68 -5.14 -23.97
CA ILE A 107 2.07 -6.37 -24.66
C ILE A 107 1.76 -6.27 -26.16
N ALA A 108 0.58 -5.78 -26.53
CA ALA A 108 0.17 -5.63 -27.92
C ALA A 108 1.07 -4.63 -28.68
N GLN A 109 1.39 -3.48 -28.08
CA GLN A 109 2.30 -2.50 -28.67
C GLN A 109 3.71 -3.06 -28.90
N LEU A 110 4.26 -3.78 -27.92
CA LEU A 110 5.57 -4.41 -28.05
C LEU A 110 5.61 -5.45 -29.17
N LYS A 111 4.59 -6.31 -29.28
CA LYS A 111 4.45 -7.31 -30.36
C LYS A 111 4.31 -6.64 -31.73
N ALA A 112 3.50 -5.59 -31.85
CA ALA A 112 3.32 -4.83 -33.08
C ALA A 112 4.63 -4.16 -33.56
N ALA A 113 5.52 -3.81 -32.64
CA ALA A 113 6.86 -3.31 -32.92
C ALA A 113 7.89 -4.42 -33.28
N GLY A 114 7.47 -5.69 -33.38
CA GLY A 114 8.34 -6.82 -33.72
C GLY A 114 9.17 -7.37 -32.54
N ILE A 115 8.87 -6.97 -31.32
CA ILE A 115 9.56 -7.45 -30.12
C ILE A 115 8.97 -8.79 -29.68
N GLU A 116 9.82 -9.78 -29.42
CA GLU A 116 9.42 -11.06 -28.84
C GLU A 116 8.95 -10.85 -27.40
N VAL A 117 7.70 -11.20 -27.07
CA VAL A 117 7.14 -11.03 -25.72
C VAL A 117 6.81 -12.39 -25.11
N ILE A 118 7.42 -12.68 -23.95
CA ILE A 118 7.15 -13.86 -23.12
C ILE A 118 6.49 -13.39 -21.84
N SER A 119 5.31 -13.90 -21.50
CA SER A 119 4.55 -13.53 -20.31
C SER A 119 4.39 -14.69 -19.35
N GLY A 120 4.15 -14.41 -18.06
CA GLY A 120 3.85 -15.40 -17.03
C GLY A 120 5.07 -15.96 -16.31
N VAL A 121 6.27 -15.42 -16.53
CA VAL A 121 7.49 -15.91 -15.90
C VAL A 121 7.55 -15.48 -14.42
N ARG A 122 7.40 -16.44 -13.50
CA ARG A 122 7.26 -16.23 -12.05
C ARG A 122 6.02 -15.38 -11.69
N GLN A 123 4.93 -15.62 -12.41
CA GLN A 123 3.68 -14.87 -12.26
C GLN A 123 3.13 -14.91 -10.82
N ALA A 124 3.15 -16.08 -10.17
CA ALA A 124 2.62 -16.23 -8.81
C ALA A 124 3.38 -15.35 -7.80
N GLU A 125 4.70 -15.25 -7.92
CA GLU A 125 5.52 -14.43 -7.04
C GLU A 125 5.29 -12.93 -7.28
N ALA A 126 5.19 -12.51 -8.55
CA ALA A 126 4.88 -11.13 -8.92
C ALA A 126 3.47 -10.73 -8.42
N ALA A 127 2.50 -11.63 -8.54
CA ALA A 127 1.14 -11.42 -8.03
C ALA A 127 1.11 -11.32 -6.49
N GLN A 128 1.84 -12.19 -5.80
CA GLN A 128 1.94 -12.14 -4.33
C GLN A 128 2.59 -10.83 -3.86
N GLN A 129 3.64 -10.38 -4.53
CA GLN A 129 4.31 -9.12 -4.22
C GLN A 129 3.40 -7.91 -4.42
N ASN A 130 2.57 -7.94 -5.46
CA ASN A 130 1.63 -6.87 -5.81
C ASN A 130 0.19 -7.12 -5.30
N ARG A 131 -0.03 -8.06 -4.35
CA ARG A 131 -1.38 -8.46 -3.93
C ARG A 131 -2.27 -7.30 -3.50
N ALA A 132 -1.71 -6.30 -2.84
CA ALA A 132 -2.45 -5.13 -2.38
C ALA A 132 -2.90 -4.24 -3.56
N PHE A 133 -2.01 -3.94 -4.49
CA PHE A 133 -2.35 -3.23 -5.73
C PHE A 133 -3.41 -3.99 -6.54
N LEU A 134 -3.20 -5.28 -6.77
CA LEU A 134 -4.13 -6.14 -7.53
C LEU A 134 -5.51 -6.21 -6.88
N HIS A 135 -5.55 -6.28 -5.55
CA HIS A 135 -6.80 -6.28 -4.79
C HIS A 135 -7.56 -4.95 -4.99
N ARG A 136 -6.88 -3.81 -4.83
CA ARG A 136 -7.50 -2.50 -5.01
C ARG A 136 -8.04 -2.32 -6.43
N ILE A 137 -7.29 -2.72 -7.47
CA ILE A 137 -7.76 -2.60 -8.86
C ILE A 137 -9.01 -3.47 -9.10
N ARG A 138 -9.09 -4.66 -8.51
CA ARG A 138 -10.21 -5.60 -8.71
C ARG A 138 -11.45 -5.26 -7.90
N THR A 139 -11.27 -4.72 -6.69
CA THR A 139 -12.37 -4.55 -5.72
C THR A 139 -12.73 -3.10 -5.45
N GLY A 140 -11.89 -2.14 -5.85
CA GLY A 140 -12.04 -0.74 -5.48
C GLY A 140 -11.68 -0.44 -4.02
N ARG A 141 -11.07 -1.39 -3.27
CA ARG A 141 -10.74 -1.26 -1.86
C ARG A 141 -9.28 -1.63 -1.58
N PRO A 142 -8.59 -0.95 -0.64
CA PRO A 142 -7.25 -1.36 -0.19
C PRO A 142 -7.26 -2.75 0.43
N TRP A 143 -6.10 -3.42 0.39
CA TRP A 143 -5.84 -4.64 1.14
C TRP A 143 -5.79 -4.36 2.64
N GLY A 144 -6.69 -4.96 3.40
CA GLY A 144 -6.75 -4.81 4.86
C GLY A 144 -5.92 -5.87 5.59
N LEU A 145 -4.93 -5.43 6.35
CA LEU A 145 -4.21 -6.23 7.33
C LEU A 145 -4.79 -5.92 8.72
N LEU A 146 -5.30 -6.91 9.42
CA LEU A 146 -5.76 -6.76 10.80
C LEU A 146 -4.68 -7.28 11.75
N LYS A 147 -4.24 -6.42 12.67
CA LYS A 147 -3.31 -6.78 13.75
C LYS A 147 -3.96 -6.61 15.11
N TRP A 148 -3.80 -7.62 15.97
CA TRP A 148 -4.14 -7.51 17.39
C TRP A 148 -3.07 -8.15 18.27
N ALA A 149 -3.13 -7.84 19.57
CA ALA A 149 -2.34 -8.52 20.58
C ALA A 149 -3.30 -9.23 21.56
N MET A 150 -2.93 -10.42 21.99
CA MET A 150 -3.71 -11.21 22.95
C MET A 150 -2.81 -12.04 23.86
N SER A 151 -3.32 -12.40 25.03
CA SER A 151 -2.73 -13.44 25.88
C SER A 151 -2.95 -14.83 25.26
N LEU A 152 -2.28 -15.83 25.77
CA LEU A 152 -2.39 -17.22 25.28
C LEU A 152 -3.83 -17.75 25.39
N ASP A 153 -4.61 -17.29 26.39
CA ASP A 153 -6.03 -17.60 26.55
C ASP A 153 -6.98 -16.70 25.70
N GLY A 154 -6.43 -15.91 24.77
CA GLY A 154 -7.21 -15.14 23.81
C GLY A 154 -7.75 -13.80 24.30
N ARG A 155 -7.31 -13.27 25.44
CA ARG A 155 -7.76 -11.99 25.97
C ARG A 155 -6.96 -10.83 25.38
N THR A 156 -7.67 -9.76 25.02
CA THR A 156 -7.09 -8.51 24.47
C THR A 156 -7.03 -7.38 25.49
N ALA A 157 -7.61 -7.57 26.67
CA ALA A 157 -7.58 -6.64 27.80
C ALA A 157 -7.90 -7.38 29.11
N LEU A 158 -7.55 -6.79 30.23
CA LEU A 158 -8.00 -7.21 31.57
C LEU A 158 -9.48 -6.90 31.78
N THR A 159 -10.09 -7.45 32.83
CA THR A 159 -11.50 -7.20 33.19
C THR A 159 -11.81 -5.75 33.49
N ASN A 160 -10.82 -4.96 33.91
CA ASN A 160 -10.93 -3.51 34.14
C ASN A 160 -10.68 -2.67 32.85
N GLY A 161 -10.50 -3.32 31.69
CA GLY A 161 -10.26 -2.67 30.41
C GLY A 161 -8.80 -2.29 30.13
N ALA A 162 -7.86 -2.53 31.05
CA ALA A 162 -6.46 -2.24 30.82
C ALA A 162 -5.87 -3.21 29.77
N SER A 163 -5.28 -2.66 28.71
CA SER A 163 -4.69 -3.38 27.56
C SER A 163 -3.19 -3.18 27.41
N GLN A 164 -2.60 -2.30 28.18
CA GLN A 164 -1.17 -1.93 28.09
C GLN A 164 -0.38 -2.58 29.24
N TRP A 165 0.68 -3.38 29.02
CA TRP A 165 1.21 -3.80 27.69
C TRP A 165 1.11 -5.32 27.60
N ILE A 166 0.33 -5.85 26.68
CA ILE A 166 0.24 -7.29 26.42
C ILE A 166 1.50 -7.74 25.67
N SER A 167 2.03 -6.90 24.76
CA SER A 167 3.16 -7.22 23.90
C SER A 167 4.50 -6.70 24.44
N SER A 168 5.55 -7.48 24.21
CA SER A 168 6.94 -7.13 24.56
C SER A 168 7.49 -5.94 23.74
N PRO A 169 8.59 -5.27 24.21
CA PRO A 169 9.23 -4.20 23.42
C PRO A 169 9.64 -4.63 22.00
N PRO A 170 10.24 -5.81 21.74
CA PRO A 170 10.53 -6.27 20.40
C PRO A 170 9.27 -6.43 19.52
N ALA A 171 8.18 -6.96 20.08
CA ALA A 171 6.92 -7.08 19.35
C ALA A 171 6.35 -5.71 18.99
N ARG A 172 6.45 -4.71 19.86
CA ARG A 172 6.05 -3.33 19.54
C ARG A 172 6.91 -2.70 18.46
N SER A 173 8.23 -2.95 18.46
CA SER A 173 9.13 -2.52 17.38
C SER A 173 8.74 -3.13 16.04
N TRP A 174 8.35 -4.40 16.03
CA TRP A 174 7.84 -5.06 14.83
C TRP A 174 6.52 -4.44 14.33
N VAL A 175 5.63 -4.02 15.23
CA VAL A 175 4.41 -3.27 14.84
C VAL A 175 4.74 -1.95 14.14
N HIS A 176 5.78 -1.24 14.59
CA HIS A 176 6.24 -0.04 13.87
C HIS A 176 6.69 -0.37 12.44
N HIS A 177 7.32 -1.52 12.24
CA HIS A 177 7.67 -2.00 10.90
C HIS A 177 6.43 -2.33 10.05
N LEU A 178 5.39 -2.94 10.64
CA LEU A 178 4.12 -3.15 9.94
C LEU A 178 3.50 -1.83 9.49
N ARG A 179 3.50 -0.80 10.35
CA ARG A 179 3.00 0.53 9.99
C ARG A 179 3.79 1.16 8.86
N ALA A 180 5.11 0.96 8.82
CA ALA A 180 5.93 1.45 7.71
C ALA A 180 5.56 0.84 6.35
N GLY A 181 5.01 -0.35 6.33
CA GLY A 181 4.61 -1.08 5.11
C GLY A 181 3.19 -0.80 4.61
N VAL A 182 2.44 0.11 5.25
CA VAL A 182 1.04 0.40 4.87
C VAL A 182 0.82 1.89 4.56
N ASP A 183 -0.23 2.20 3.81
CA ASP A 183 -0.56 3.58 3.44
C ASP A 183 -1.37 4.30 4.53
N ALA A 184 -2.17 3.53 5.29
CA ALA A 184 -2.95 4.07 6.39
C ALA A 184 -3.03 3.09 7.57
N VAL A 185 -3.06 3.64 8.80
CA VAL A 185 -3.32 2.91 10.05
C VAL A 185 -4.66 3.35 10.59
N ILE A 186 -5.58 2.40 10.81
CA ILE A 186 -6.98 2.67 11.15
C ILE A 186 -7.28 2.23 12.57
N VAL A 187 -7.89 3.14 13.34
CA VAL A 187 -8.43 2.88 14.68
C VAL A 187 -9.88 3.33 14.80
N GLY A 188 -10.58 2.84 15.80
CA GLY A 188 -11.89 3.36 16.21
C GLY A 188 -11.80 4.44 17.28
N GLY A 189 -12.85 5.26 17.45
CA GLY A 189 -12.91 6.27 18.50
C GLY A 189 -12.69 5.70 19.92
N GLY A 190 -13.14 4.47 20.19
CA GLY A 190 -12.88 3.79 21.47
C GLY A 190 -11.40 3.61 21.78
N THR A 191 -10.59 3.24 20.76
CA THR A 191 -9.13 3.11 20.90
C THR A 191 -8.47 4.49 21.16
N VAL A 192 -8.97 5.54 20.52
CA VAL A 192 -8.45 6.91 20.76
C VAL A 192 -8.69 7.31 22.21
N ARG A 193 -9.88 7.08 22.76
CA ARG A 193 -10.21 7.40 24.16
C ARG A 193 -9.44 6.58 25.17
N ALA A 194 -9.27 5.27 24.90
CA ALA A 194 -8.63 4.35 25.85
C ALA A 194 -7.10 4.47 25.87
N ASP A 195 -6.48 4.57 24.72
CA ASP A 195 -5.04 4.37 24.56
C ASP A 195 -4.27 5.64 24.16
N ASN A 196 -4.97 6.70 23.69
CA ASN A 196 -4.35 7.92 23.15
C ASN A 196 -3.13 7.60 22.25
N PRO A 197 -3.31 6.80 21.19
CA PRO A 197 -2.19 6.26 20.43
C PRO A 197 -1.56 7.31 19.50
N LEU A 198 -0.25 7.17 19.20
CA LEU A 198 0.43 8.01 18.22
C LEU A 198 0.30 7.49 16.78
N LEU A 199 0.26 6.18 16.59
CA LEU A 199 0.09 5.45 15.32
C LEU A 199 1.15 5.68 14.22
N THR A 200 2.29 6.24 14.55
CA THR A 200 3.40 6.43 13.60
C THR A 200 4.24 5.15 13.45
N SER A 201 5.01 5.07 12.37
CA SER A 201 6.05 4.04 12.17
C SER A 201 7.32 4.32 12.99
N ARG A 202 7.34 5.39 13.78
CA ARG A 202 8.52 5.85 14.53
C ARG A 202 9.73 6.15 13.64
N GLY A 203 9.50 6.80 12.51
CA GLY A 203 10.54 7.20 11.57
C GLY A 203 11.07 6.10 10.65
N GLN A 204 10.46 4.90 10.66
CA GLN A 204 10.84 3.83 9.73
C GLN A 204 10.34 4.07 8.30
N ARG A 205 9.42 5.01 8.12
CA ARG A 205 8.93 5.49 6.84
C ARG A 205 8.81 7.02 6.83
N ASN A 206 9.10 7.63 5.68
CA ASN A 206 8.85 9.05 5.42
C ASN A 206 8.28 9.23 4.00
N PRO A 207 7.11 9.87 3.82
CA PRO A 207 6.23 10.34 4.91
C PRO A 207 5.65 9.19 5.73
N GLU A 208 5.26 9.47 6.98
CA GLU A 208 4.55 8.52 7.85
C GLU A 208 3.21 8.09 7.23
N PRO A 209 2.68 6.91 7.56
CA PRO A 209 1.37 6.48 7.08
C PRO A 209 0.26 7.43 7.57
N LEU A 210 -0.80 7.56 6.77
CA LEU A 210 -1.99 8.30 7.17
C LEU A 210 -2.61 7.65 8.42
N ARG A 211 -2.84 8.44 9.48
CA ARG A 211 -3.56 7.98 10.66
C ARG A 211 -5.06 8.19 10.44
N VAL A 212 -5.85 7.15 10.62
CA VAL A 212 -7.28 7.20 10.31
C VAL A 212 -8.10 6.82 11.55
N VAL A 213 -9.05 7.67 11.90
CA VAL A 213 -10.00 7.40 12.97
C VAL A 213 -11.40 7.20 12.36
N LEU A 214 -12.03 6.06 12.63
CA LEU A 214 -13.43 5.82 12.29
C LEU A 214 -14.29 6.03 13.53
N SER A 215 -15.12 7.10 13.55
CA SER A 215 -15.94 7.46 14.69
C SER A 215 -17.29 8.03 14.24
N ARG A 216 -18.35 7.24 14.34
CA ARG A 216 -19.68 7.60 13.85
C ARG A 216 -20.17 8.97 14.33
N THR A 217 -20.07 9.25 15.61
CA THR A 217 -20.61 10.42 16.28
C THR A 217 -19.55 11.43 16.70
N LEU A 218 -18.26 11.21 16.33
CA LEU A 218 -17.15 12.06 16.76
C LEU A 218 -17.03 12.19 18.30
N ASP A 219 -17.46 11.18 19.06
CA ASP A 219 -17.18 11.11 20.49
C ASP A 219 -15.68 10.83 20.69
N LEU A 220 -14.90 11.89 20.62
CA LEU A 220 -13.43 11.89 20.63
C LEU A 220 -12.91 12.88 21.68
N PRO A 221 -11.76 12.63 22.31
CA PRO A 221 -11.18 13.56 23.27
C PRO A 221 -10.72 14.85 22.56
N SER A 222 -10.88 15.98 23.24
CA SER A 222 -10.41 17.29 22.76
C SER A 222 -8.89 17.39 22.64
N VAL A 223 -8.16 16.58 23.40
CA VAL A 223 -6.70 16.47 23.39
C VAL A 223 -6.30 15.04 23.12
N ALA A 224 -5.56 14.79 22.03
CA ALA A 224 -5.01 13.49 21.70
C ALA A 224 -3.71 13.63 20.89
N GLN A 225 -2.82 12.66 21.00
CA GLN A 225 -1.58 12.60 20.20
C GLN A 225 -1.86 12.59 18.68
N LEU A 226 -3.05 12.10 18.30
CA LEU A 226 -3.48 12.07 16.88
C LEU A 226 -3.75 13.47 16.30
N TRP A 227 -3.98 14.47 17.14
CA TRP A 227 -4.24 15.83 16.66
C TRP A 227 -2.94 16.61 16.33
N ASP A 228 -1.79 16.12 16.75
CA ASP A 228 -0.49 16.67 16.32
C ASP A 228 -0.18 16.27 14.88
N GLN A 229 -0.46 17.20 13.94
CA GLN A 229 -0.24 17.03 12.51
C GLN A 229 1.26 17.11 12.12
N THR A 230 2.14 17.53 13.01
CA THR A 230 3.58 17.60 12.75
C THR A 230 4.20 16.20 12.73
N SER A 231 3.65 15.26 13.50
CA SER A 231 4.10 13.88 13.55
C SER A 231 3.67 13.06 12.34
N ALA A 232 2.42 13.20 11.93
CA ALA A 232 1.82 12.55 10.75
C ALA A 232 0.44 13.16 10.46
N THR A 233 -0.03 13.04 9.24
CA THR A 233 -1.38 13.48 8.86
C THR A 233 -2.44 12.58 9.48
N THR A 234 -3.53 13.17 9.98
CA THR A 234 -4.69 12.46 10.52
C THR A 234 -5.94 12.78 9.71
N LEU A 235 -6.72 11.73 9.43
CA LEU A 235 -8.04 11.79 8.81
C LEU A 235 -9.07 11.21 9.78
N VAL A 236 -10.16 11.93 10.02
CA VAL A 236 -11.29 11.45 10.82
C VAL A 236 -12.48 11.18 9.91
N ALA A 237 -12.94 9.94 9.85
CA ALA A 237 -14.13 9.54 9.11
C ALA A 237 -15.31 9.42 10.07
N HIS A 238 -16.45 10.09 9.74
CA HIS A 238 -17.61 10.14 10.61
C HIS A 238 -18.92 9.92 9.85
N GLY A 239 -20.01 9.66 10.58
CA GLY A 239 -21.36 9.57 10.04
C GLY A 239 -22.04 10.95 9.91
N PRO A 240 -23.16 11.01 9.20
CA PRO A 240 -23.93 12.25 9.04
C PRO A 240 -24.53 12.77 10.36
N GLU A 241 -24.73 11.87 11.33
CA GLU A 241 -25.27 12.20 12.66
C GLU A 241 -24.24 12.82 13.62
N ALA A 242 -23.00 13.02 13.17
CA ALA A 242 -21.96 13.63 14.00
C ALA A 242 -22.33 15.10 14.36
N PRO A 243 -22.23 15.48 15.65
CA PRO A 243 -22.59 16.84 16.09
C PRO A 243 -21.72 17.91 15.42
N GLU A 244 -22.35 19.01 15.02
CA GLU A 244 -21.65 20.10 14.34
C GLU A 244 -20.54 20.72 15.20
N GLN A 245 -20.75 20.80 16.52
CA GLN A 245 -19.72 21.25 17.45
C GLN A 245 -18.46 20.37 17.41
N ALA A 246 -18.62 19.04 17.30
CA ALA A 246 -17.48 18.13 17.22
C ALA A 246 -16.76 18.25 15.88
N LYS A 247 -17.49 18.51 14.79
CA LYS A 247 -16.91 18.79 13.46
C LYS A 247 -16.06 20.06 13.51
N GLN A 248 -16.60 21.15 14.05
CA GLN A 248 -15.91 22.44 14.22
C GLN A 248 -14.66 22.33 15.09
N GLN A 249 -14.70 21.51 16.12
CA GLN A 249 -13.53 21.25 16.98
C GLN A 249 -12.37 20.62 16.18
N LEU A 250 -12.65 19.63 15.33
CA LEU A 250 -11.62 19.01 14.47
C LEU A 250 -11.08 20.01 13.44
N ASP A 251 -11.95 20.83 12.85
CA ASP A 251 -11.56 21.90 11.91
C ASP A 251 -10.61 22.91 12.57
N GLN A 252 -10.88 23.33 13.81
CA GLN A 252 -10.00 24.22 14.59
C GLN A 252 -8.62 23.60 14.90
N LEU A 253 -8.56 22.28 15.02
CA LEU A 253 -7.31 21.53 15.21
C LEU A 253 -6.57 21.29 13.89
N GLY A 254 -7.12 21.71 12.74
CA GLY A 254 -6.55 21.47 11.43
C GLY A 254 -6.58 19.98 11.03
N VAL A 255 -7.45 19.18 11.65
CA VAL A 255 -7.59 17.75 11.37
C VAL A 255 -8.58 17.58 10.22
N GLU A 256 -8.11 16.91 9.15
CA GLU A 256 -8.95 16.60 8.01
C GLU A 256 -10.05 15.61 8.40
N ARG A 257 -11.27 15.88 7.92
CA ARG A 257 -12.41 14.98 8.15
C ARG A 257 -13.16 14.66 6.86
N ILE A 258 -13.78 13.49 6.84
CA ILE A 258 -14.71 13.07 5.77
C ILE A 258 -16.01 12.56 6.38
N GLU A 259 -17.12 12.93 5.77
CA GLU A 259 -18.41 12.36 6.10
C GLU A 259 -18.69 11.15 5.23
N LEU A 260 -19.05 10.03 5.83
CA LEU A 260 -19.44 8.80 5.17
C LEU A 260 -20.95 8.64 5.32
N VAL A 261 -21.66 8.38 4.22
CA VAL A 261 -23.11 8.12 4.23
C VAL A 261 -23.44 6.95 5.16
N ALA A 262 -22.63 5.88 5.10
CA ALA A 262 -22.61 4.81 6.10
C ALA A 262 -21.23 4.80 6.76
N CYS A 263 -21.18 5.08 8.08
CA CYS A 263 -19.91 5.09 8.81
C CYS A 263 -19.46 3.66 9.15
N GLU A 264 -19.06 2.92 8.12
CA GLU A 264 -18.73 1.51 8.11
C GLU A 264 -17.36 1.23 7.50
N PRO A 265 -16.71 0.10 7.83
CA PRO A 265 -15.40 -0.27 7.30
C PRO A 265 -15.32 -0.25 5.77
N ALA A 266 -16.34 -0.74 5.07
CA ALA A 266 -16.35 -0.82 3.61
C ALA A 266 -16.31 0.59 2.95
N ALA A 267 -17.18 1.50 3.39
CA ALA A 267 -17.23 2.87 2.90
C ALA A 267 -15.92 3.63 3.19
N LEU A 268 -15.31 3.40 4.37
CA LEU A 268 -14.00 3.96 4.68
C LEU A 268 -12.93 3.46 3.71
N LEU A 269 -12.88 2.14 3.43
CA LEU A 269 -11.88 1.61 2.50
C LEU A 269 -12.07 2.14 1.08
N GLU A 270 -13.29 2.33 0.62
CA GLU A 270 -13.57 2.95 -0.69
C GLU A 270 -13.05 4.40 -0.75
N ALA A 271 -13.26 5.19 0.30
CA ALA A 271 -12.71 6.53 0.40
C ALA A 271 -11.17 6.54 0.43
N LEU A 272 -10.55 5.59 1.12
CA LEU A 272 -9.08 5.44 1.14
C LEU A 272 -8.52 4.96 -0.20
N ALA A 273 -9.25 4.11 -0.94
CA ALA A 273 -8.87 3.71 -2.31
C ALA A 273 -8.84 4.91 -3.27
N GLN A 274 -9.81 5.81 -3.18
CA GLN A 274 -9.85 7.07 -3.96
C GLN A 274 -8.66 7.97 -3.64
N ARG A 275 -8.13 7.92 -2.42
CA ARG A 275 -6.88 8.58 -2.01
C ARG A 275 -5.61 7.86 -2.47
N GLY A 276 -5.75 6.71 -3.14
CA GLY A 276 -4.64 5.94 -3.67
C GLY A 276 -4.01 4.95 -2.69
N CYS A 277 -4.63 4.68 -1.54
CA CYS A 277 -4.15 3.65 -0.62
C CYS A 277 -4.27 2.25 -1.25
N ASN A 278 -3.18 1.50 -1.26
CA ASN A 278 -3.15 0.08 -1.68
C ASN A 278 -3.31 -0.86 -0.48
N ARG A 279 -2.73 -0.51 0.68
CA ARG A 279 -2.71 -1.35 1.89
C ARG A 279 -3.05 -0.52 3.11
N VAL A 280 -3.88 -1.07 3.99
CA VAL A 280 -4.22 -0.46 5.28
C VAL A 280 -3.99 -1.43 6.43
N LEU A 281 -3.69 -0.90 7.61
CA LEU A 281 -3.53 -1.65 8.85
C LEU A 281 -4.67 -1.29 9.82
N TRP A 282 -5.47 -2.29 10.18
CA TRP A 282 -6.44 -2.18 11.25
C TRP A 282 -5.75 -2.47 12.58
N GLU A 283 -5.55 -1.44 13.39
CA GLU A 283 -5.08 -1.54 14.78
C GLU A 283 -6.17 -1.11 15.76
N CYS A 284 -7.31 -1.78 15.73
CA CYS A 284 -8.53 -1.34 16.37
C CYS A 284 -9.00 -2.34 17.45
N GLY A 285 -9.90 -1.87 18.31
CA GLY A 285 -10.55 -2.72 19.29
C GLY A 285 -11.49 -3.76 18.67
N PRO A 286 -11.96 -4.74 19.46
CA PRO A 286 -12.66 -5.92 18.98
C PRO A 286 -13.96 -5.61 18.21
N GLN A 287 -14.69 -4.57 18.58
CA GLN A 287 -15.92 -4.19 17.90
C GLN A 287 -15.68 -3.78 16.44
N LEU A 288 -14.70 -2.88 16.21
CA LEU A 288 -14.37 -2.44 14.85
C LEU A 288 -13.68 -3.56 14.06
N ALA A 289 -12.86 -4.39 14.72
CA ALA A 289 -12.25 -5.57 14.10
C ALA A 289 -13.31 -6.55 13.61
N ALA A 290 -14.32 -6.87 14.43
CA ALA A 290 -15.43 -7.73 14.05
C ALA A 290 -16.23 -7.16 12.86
N ALA A 291 -16.51 -5.85 12.86
CA ALA A 291 -17.18 -5.19 11.74
C ALA A 291 -16.35 -5.22 10.46
N ALA A 292 -15.03 -4.99 10.55
CA ALA A 292 -14.12 -5.06 9.39
C ALA A 292 -14.03 -6.49 8.81
N ILE A 293 -14.01 -7.52 9.65
CA ILE A 293 -14.03 -8.92 9.22
C ILE A 293 -15.37 -9.24 8.55
N ALA A 294 -16.50 -8.92 9.20
CA ALA A 294 -17.83 -9.22 8.69
C ALA A 294 -18.12 -8.55 7.34
N SER A 295 -17.56 -7.35 7.08
CA SER A 295 -17.70 -6.61 5.82
C SER A 295 -16.67 -7.00 4.75
N GLY A 296 -15.85 -8.03 4.96
CA GLY A 296 -14.83 -8.47 3.99
C GLY A 296 -13.67 -7.47 3.81
N CYS A 297 -13.44 -6.59 4.80
CA CYS A 297 -12.40 -5.56 4.75
C CYS A 297 -11.06 -6.02 5.34
N VAL A 298 -10.91 -7.32 5.64
CA VAL A 298 -9.69 -7.95 6.16
C VAL A 298 -9.31 -9.11 5.27
N GLN A 299 -8.15 -9.01 4.63
CA GLN A 299 -7.59 -10.05 3.75
C GLN A 299 -6.44 -10.81 4.40
N GLU A 300 -5.82 -10.20 5.39
CA GLU A 300 -4.66 -10.77 6.10
C GLU A 300 -4.78 -10.47 7.59
N THR A 301 -4.37 -11.40 8.42
CA THR A 301 -4.41 -11.22 9.88
C THR A 301 -3.05 -11.53 10.48
N THR A 302 -2.73 -10.81 11.57
CA THR A 302 -1.53 -11.08 12.34
C THR A 302 -1.80 -10.87 13.84
N ALA A 303 -1.48 -11.88 14.63
CA ALA A 303 -1.66 -11.87 16.08
C ALA A 303 -0.31 -11.89 16.80
N VAL A 304 -0.15 -10.98 17.77
CA VAL A 304 0.92 -11.06 18.76
C VAL A 304 0.37 -11.80 19.95
N VAL A 305 0.87 -13.01 20.23
CA VAL A 305 0.43 -13.83 21.35
C VAL A 305 1.44 -13.68 22.48
N ALA A 306 0.99 -13.17 23.62
CA ALA A 306 1.79 -13.10 24.85
C ALA A 306 1.70 -14.44 25.59
N PRO A 307 2.82 -14.95 26.14
CA PRO A 307 2.84 -16.25 26.82
C PRO A 307 2.18 -16.26 28.20
N ALA A 308 1.81 -15.08 28.72
CA ALA A 308 1.21 -14.92 30.04
C ALA A 308 -0.29 -14.66 29.96
#